data_46fe405ab012d412c1b9951472a63910
#
_entry.id   46fe405ab012d412c1b9951472a63910
#
_cell.length_a   1.000
_cell.length_b   1.000
_cell.length_c   1.000
_cell.angle_alpha   90.00
_cell.angle_beta   90.00
_cell.angle_gamma   90.00
#
_symmetry.space_group_name_H-M   'P 1'
#
loop_
_entity.id
_entity.type
_entity.pdbx_description
1 polymer ?
#
loop_
_entity_poly.entity_id
_entity_poly.type
_entity_poly.pdbx_seq_one_letter_code
_entity_poly.pdbx_strand_id
1 'polypeptide(L)'
;MKSLDQAIHDKLWSASAGFVGDSSVFEYRPMTETAYPFIDFQDFQTNFDGTKNGLTATASVTINVWDKKNNRKNVSNICNDMIQQLLTTREFFGYPVALKMNGTNFTIIKDTTVKPYVWRGLINLEFLV
;
A
#
# COMPACT_ATOMS: atom_id res chain seq x y z
N MET A 1 -7.89 -11.57 18.46
CA MET A 1 -8.08 -11.56 16.99
C MET A 1 -8.04 -10.14 16.46
N LYS A 2 -7.32 -9.91 15.37
CA LYS A 2 -7.28 -8.58 14.76
C LYS A 2 -8.58 -8.29 14.01
N SER A 3 -8.99 -7.02 13.94
CA SER A 3 -10.04 -6.62 13.02
C SER A 3 -9.54 -6.83 11.58
N LEU A 4 -10.44 -6.90 10.61
CA LEU A 4 -10.07 -7.01 9.20
C LEU A 4 -9.21 -5.84 8.77
N ASP A 5 -9.59 -4.62 9.16
CA ASP A 5 -8.83 -3.41 8.86
C ASP A 5 -7.38 -3.51 9.37
N GLN A 6 -7.21 -3.91 10.63
CA GLN A 6 -5.89 -4.04 11.23
C GLN A 6 -5.07 -5.17 10.58
N ALA A 7 -5.72 -6.27 10.21
CA ALA A 7 -5.06 -7.38 9.53
C ALA A 7 -4.51 -6.94 8.17
N ILE A 8 -5.29 -6.18 7.41
CA ILE A 8 -4.84 -5.63 6.13
C ILE A 8 -3.68 -4.66 6.35
N HIS A 9 -3.82 -3.75 7.31
CA HIS A 9 -2.78 -2.79 7.67
C HIS A 9 -1.47 -3.49 7.98
N ASP A 10 -1.50 -4.46 8.90
CA ASP A 10 -0.29 -5.14 9.35
C ASP A 10 0.36 -5.97 8.26
N LYS A 11 -0.44 -6.57 7.39
CA LYS A 11 0.09 -7.31 6.24
C LYS A 11 0.79 -6.39 5.25
N LEU A 12 0.18 -5.25 4.96
CA LEU A 12 0.77 -4.25 4.05
C LEU A 12 2.01 -3.60 4.65
N TRP A 13 2.03 -3.40 5.96
CA TRP A 13 3.21 -2.89 6.66
C TRP A 13 4.38 -3.85 6.49
N SER A 14 4.15 -5.13 6.73
CA SER A 14 5.17 -6.17 6.57
C SER A 14 5.67 -6.26 5.14
N ALA A 15 4.77 -6.21 4.16
CA ALA A 15 5.15 -6.22 2.75
C ALA A 15 5.97 -4.98 2.38
N SER A 16 5.56 -3.81 2.85
CA SER A 16 6.27 -2.55 2.62
C SER A 16 7.66 -2.56 3.22
N ALA A 17 7.79 -3.05 4.46
CA ALA A 17 9.08 -3.19 5.13
C ALA A 17 10.04 -4.11 4.38
N GLY A 18 9.50 -5.10 3.68
CA GLY A 18 10.30 -5.98 2.82
C GLY A 18 10.95 -5.26 1.64
N PHE A 19 10.37 -4.15 1.20
CA PHE A 19 10.91 -3.36 0.08
C PHE A 19 11.84 -2.24 0.52
N VAL A 20 11.56 -1.57 1.64
CA VAL A 20 12.28 -0.36 2.04
C VAL A 20 12.96 -0.45 3.41
N GLY A 21 12.68 -1.50 4.19
CA GLY A 21 13.17 -1.67 5.56
C GLY A 21 12.14 -1.22 6.60
N ASP A 22 12.24 -1.79 7.80
CA ASP A 22 11.28 -1.57 8.89
C ASP A 22 11.20 -0.11 9.34
N SER A 23 12.32 0.59 9.33
CA SER A 23 12.39 1.98 9.78
C SER A 23 11.99 3.00 8.70
N SER A 24 11.63 2.52 7.51
CA SER A 24 11.28 3.37 6.37
C SER A 24 9.80 3.23 5.96
N VAL A 25 8.96 2.69 6.84
CA VAL A 25 7.51 2.62 6.65
C VAL A 25 6.84 3.50 7.69
N PHE A 26 5.90 4.33 7.26
CA PHE A 26 5.26 5.35 8.10
C PHE A 26 3.75 5.36 7.94
N GLU A 27 3.04 5.74 9.00
CA GLU A 27 1.57 5.90 8.98
C GLU A 27 1.13 7.16 8.21
N TYR A 28 2.06 8.08 7.98
CA TYR A 28 1.81 9.34 7.28
C TYR A 28 3.14 9.83 6.71
N ARG A 29 3.07 10.77 5.77
CA ARG A 29 4.30 11.36 5.21
C ARG A 29 5.10 12.05 6.31
N PRO A 30 6.37 11.65 6.52
CA PRO A 30 7.20 12.28 7.56
C PRO A 30 7.36 13.79 7.34
N MET A 31 7.26 14.55 8.42
CA MET A 31 7.42 16.01 8.40
C MET A 31 8.87 16.43 8.50
N THR A 32 9.76 15.51 8.86
CA THR A 32 11.20 15.75 8.99
C THR A 32 11.94 15.08 7.84
N GLU A 33 13.21 15.47 7.65
CA GLU A 33 14.04 14.84 6.63
C GLU A 33 14.14 13.34 6.88
N THR A 34 13.87 12.57 5.83
CA THR A 34 13.80 11.12 5.90
C THR A 34 14.59 10.52 4.76
N ALA A 35 15.33 9.45 5.04
CA ALA A 35 16.11 8.74 4.02
C ALA A 35 15.17 8.07 3.00
N TYR A 36 15.54 8.16 1.73
CA TYR A 36 14.83 7.50 0.64
C TYR A 36 15.45 6.12 0.36
N PRO A 37 14.68 5.16 -0.14
CA PRO A 37 13.23 5.24 -0.36
C PRO A 37 12.47 5.05 0.95
N PHE A 38 11.24 5.54 0.98
CA PHE A 38 10.34 5.25 2.10
C PHE A 38 8.91 5.09 1.59
N ILE A 39 8.07 4.48 2.42
CA ILE A 39 6.66 4.23 2.13
C ILE A 39 5.82 4.84 3.25
N ASP A 40 4.74 5.51 2.90
CA ASP A 40 3.73 5.92 3.87
C ASP A 40 2.35 5.44 3.45
N PHE A 41 1.48 5.30 4.43
CA PHE A 41 0.09 4.89 4.22
C PHE A 41 -0.78 6.13 4.29
N GLN A 42 -1.67 6.28 3.31
CA GLN A 42 -2.52 7.45 3.22
C GLN A 42 -3.92 7.17 3.74
N ASP A 43 -4.62 6.20 3.16
CA ASP A 43 -6.02 5.93 3.48
C ASP A 43 -6.27 4.44 3.62
N PHE A 44 -7.15 4.10 4.58
CA PHE A 44 -7.72 2.77 4.75
C PHE A 44 -9.22 2.93 4.88
N GLN A 45 -9.96 2.21 4.05
CA GLN A 45 -11.42 2.20 4.13
C GLN A 45 -11.92 0.77 3.99
N THR A 46 -12.80 0.36 4.91
CA THR A 46 -13.44 -0.95 4.87
C THR A 46 -14.94 -0.75 4.79
N ASN A 47 -15.56 -1.32 3.76
CA ASN A 47 -16.99 -1.27 3.54
C ASN A 47 -17.56 -2.68 3.70
N PHE A 48 -18.63 -2.80 4.48
CA PHE A 48 -19.30 -4.06 4.72
C PHE A 48 -20.60 -4.14 3.93
N ASP A 49 -20.82 -5.29 3.30
CA ASP A 49 -22.07 -5.60 2.61
C ASP A 49 -22.74 -6.75 3.36
N GLY A 50 -23.96 -6.52 3.87
CA GLY A 50 -24.77 -7.57 4.47
C GLY A 50 -25.52 -8.32 3.37
N THR A 51 -25.41 -9.64 3.40
CA THR A 51 -26.19 -10.52 2.50
C THR A 51 -26.94 -11.54 3.34
N LYS A 52 -27.82 -12.30 2.71
CA LYS A 52 -28.55 -13.39 3.38
C LYS A 52 -27.60 -14.43 3.96
N ASN A 53 -26.42 -14.58 3.39
CA ASN A 53 -25.47 -15.61 3.77
C ASN A 53 -24.33 -15.10 4.64
N GLY A 54 -24.41 -13.88 5.15
CA GLY A 54 -23.41 -13.29 6.02
C GLY A 54 -22.88 -11.97 5.51
N LEU A 55 -21.74 -11.56 6.08
CA LEU A 55 -21.08 -10.31 5.72
C LEU A 55 -19.96 -10.55 4.73
N THR A 56 -19.94 -9.72 3.70
CA THR A 56 -18.77 -9.57 2.84
C THR A 56 -18.21 -8.17 3.04
N ALA A 57 -16.96 -7.98 2.67
CA ALA A 57 -16.31 -6.68 2.83
C ALA A 57 -15.42 -6.37 1.64
N THR A 58 -15.30 -5.08 1.37
CA THR A 58 -14.34 -4.54 0.41
C THR A 58 -13.45 -3.56 1.16
N ALA A 59 -12.15 -3.71 1.01
CA ALA A 59 -11.18 -2.80 1.63
C ALA A 59 -10.41 -2.06 0.55
N SER A 60 -10.31 -0.74 0.71
CA SER A 60 -9.55 0.12 -0.19
C SER A 60 -8.41 0.77 0.57
N VAL A 61 -7.21 0.71 0.01
CA VAL A 61 -6.00 1.24 0.63
C VAL A 61 -5.22 2.07 -0.38
N THR A 62 -4.68 3.19 0.08
CA THR A 62 -3.76 4.02 -0.70
C THR A 62 -2.42 4.08 -0.01
N ILE A 63 -1.36 3.73 -0.74
CA ILE A 63 0.02 3.70 -0.25
C ILE A 63 0.87 4.59 -1.16
N ASN A 64 1.80 5.32 -0.56
CA ASN A 64 2.76 6.14 -1.30
C ASN A 64 4.17 5.57 -1.16
N VAL A 65 4.86 5.47 -2.29
CA VAL A 65 6.27 5.07 -2.36
C VAL A 65 7.07 6.27 -2.84
N TRP A 66 8.08 6.68 -2.08
CA TRP A 66 8.87 7.87 -2.38
C TRP A 66 10.32 7.52 -2.64
N ASP A 67 10.91 8.10 -3.68
CA ASP A 67 12.34 8.00 -3.91
C ASP A 67 12.86 9.22 -4.67
N LYS A 68 14.18 9.33 -4.71
CA LYS A 68 14.91 10.46 -5.28
C LYS A 68 14.72 10.59 -6.79
N LYS A 69 15.05 11.77 -7.29
CA LYS A 69 15.02 12.17 -8.71
C LYS A 69 15.53 11.09 -9.65
N ASN A 70 16.68 10.46 -9.34
CA ASN A 70 17.31 9.48 -10.22
C ASN A 70 16.80 8.04 -10.05
N ASN A 71 15.85 7.83 -9.14
CA ASN A 71 15.39 6.51 -8.75
C ASN A 71 13.93 6.21 -9.16
N ARG A 72 13.46 6.83 -10.25
CA ARG A 72 12.11 6.56 -10.76
C ARG A 72 11.87 5.06 -11.00
N LYS A 73 12.86 4.40 -11.56
CA LYS A 73 12.78 2.96 -11.85
C LYS A 73 12.55 2.16 -10.58
N ASN A 74 13.20 2.54 -9.49
CA ASN A 74 13.02 1.86 -8.20
C ASN A 74 11.58 2.02 -7.68
N VAL A 75 11.02 3.22 -7.80
CA VAL A 75 9.62 3.47 -7.42
C VAL A 75 8.68 2.59 -8.25
N SER A 76 8.87 2.57 -9.55
CA SER A 76 8.07 1.75 -10.47
C SER A 76 8.15 0.27 -10.12
N ASN A 77 9.35 -0.23 -9.85
CA ASN A 77 9.56 -1.63 -9.49
C ASN A 77 8.90 -1.99 -8.17
N ILE A 78 9.02 -1.14 -7.15
CA ILE A 78 8.37 -1.38 -5.85
C ILE A 78 6.85 -1.44 -6.01
N CYS A 79 6.26 -0.49 -6.74
CA CYS A 79 4.82 -0.47 -6.98
C CYS A 79 4.35 -1.75 -7.68
N ASN A 80 5.04 -2.13 -8.75
CA ASN A 80 4.70 -3.33 -9.51
C ASN A 80 4.85 -4.60 -8.66
N ASP A 81 5.98 -4.73 -7.98
CA ASP A 81 6.28 -5.94 -7.21
C ASP A 81 5.36 -6.09 -6.01
N MET A 82 4.96 -4.98 -5.39
CA MET A 82 3.98 -5.02 -4.31
C MET A 82 2.65 -5.58 -4.80
N ILE A 83 2.16 -5.10 -5.93
CA ILE A 83 0.90 -5.59 -6.51
C ILE A 83 1.02 -7.07 -6.86
N GLN A 84 2.13 -7.49 -7.48
CA GLN A 84 2.35 -8.90 -7.83
C GLN A 84 2.38 -9.79 -6.59
N GLN A 85 3.04 -9.35 -5.52
CA GLN A 85 3.10 -10.10 -4.26
C GLN A 85 1.71 -10.24 -3.64
N LEU A 86 0.93 -9.15 -3.61
CA LEU A 86 -0.41 -9.17 -3.02
C LEU A 86 -1.39 -9.97 -3.86
N LEU A 87 -1.20 -10.01 -5.17
CA LEU A 87 -2.05 -10.80 -6.07
C LEU A 87 -2.01 -12.29 -5.74
N THR A 88 -0.86 -12.78 -5.26
CA THR A 88 -0.68 -14.20 -4.91
C THR A 88 -0.98 -14.49 -3.45
N THR A 89 -1.20 -13.48 -2.63
CA THR A 89 -1.51 -13.67 -1.21
C THR A 89 -3.01 -13.90 -1.04
N ARG A 90 -3.37 -15.00 -0.36
CA ARG A 90 -4.78 -15.44 -0.23
C ARG A 90 -5.36 -15.23 1.16
N GLU A 91 -4.52 -14.90 2.13
CA GLU A 91 -4.93 -14.79 3.52
C GLU A 91 -4.13 -13.73 4.25
N PHE A 92 -4.83 -12.91 5.04
CA PHE A 92 -4.23 -11.93 5.95
C PHE A 92 -4.68 -12.27 7.38
N PHE A 93 -3.79 -12.89 8.15
CA PHE A 93 -4.03 -13.20 9.57
C PHE A 93 -5.38 -13.91 9.81
N GLY A 94 -5.67 -14.93 9.03
CA GLY A 94 -6.88 -15.72 9.14
C GLY A 94 -8.05 -15.27 8.26
N TYR A 95 -8.00 -14.05 7.71
CA TYR A 95 -9.03 -13.58 6.78
C TYR A 95 -8.72 -14.02 5.37
N PRO A 96 -9.64 -14.70 4.67
CA PRO A 96 -9.46 -14.96 3.25
C PRO A 96 -9.61 -13.65 2.48
N VAL A 97 -8.58 -13.28 1.75
CA VAL A 97 -8.51 -11.99 1.05
C VAL A 97 -8.06 -12.21 -0.38
N ALA A 98 -8.66 -11.49 -1.31
CA ALA A 98 -8.24 -11.50 -2.70
C ALA A 98 -8.09 -10.07 -3.21
N LEU A 99 -6.98 -9.79 -3.88
CA LEU A 99 -6.78 -8.50 -4.52
C LEU A 99 -7.71 -8.39 -5.72
N LYS A 100 -8.50 -7.32 -5.76
CA LYS A 100 -9.43 -7.04 -6.85
C LYS A 100 -8.72 -6.16 -7.88
N MET A 101 -8.33 -6.75 -9.01
CA MET A 101 -7.54 -6.04 -10.02
C MET A 101 -8.27 -4.85 -10.62
N ASN A 102 -9.58 -4.89 -10.71
CA ASN A 102 -10.40 -3.79 -11.24
C ASN A 102 -10.27 -2.49 -10.43
N GLY A 103 -9.96 -2.59 -9.15
CA GLY A 103 -9.78 -1.43 -8.27
C GLY A 103 -8.33 -1.18 -7.91
N THR A 104 -7.40 -1.87 -8.57
CA THR A 104 -5.97 -1.83 -8.24
C THR A 104 -5.19 -1.18 -9.36
N ASN A 105 -4.41 -0.16 -9.00
CA ASN A 105 -3.57 0.55 -9.98
C ASN A 105 -2.45 1.29 -9.24
N PHE A 106 -1.48 1.78 -10.00
CA PHE A 106 -0.53 2.74 -9.45
C PHE A 106 -0.22 3.83 -10.49
N THR A 107 0.15 4.99 -9.99
CA THR A 107 0.54 6.14 -10.80
C THR A 107 1.87 6.67 -10.28
N ILE A 108 2.78 7.01 -11.19
CA ILE A 108 4.06 7.63 -10.82
C ILE A 108 3.95 9.12 -11.06
N ILE A 109 4.14 9.89 -10.00
CA ILE A 109 3.97 11.35 -10.01
C ILE A 109 5.30 12.01 -9.63
N LYS A 110 5.66 13.06 -10.36
CA LYS A 110 6.79 13.91 -10.00
C LYS A 110 6.34 14.90 -8.93
N ASP A 111 6.97 14.88 -7.76
CA ASP A 111 6.70 15.85 -6.71
C ASP A 111 7.75 16.94 -6.75
N THR A 112 7.33 18.14 -7.16
CA THR A 112 8.20 19.31 -7.32
C THR A 112 8.12 20.26 -6.13
N THR A 113 7.42 19.88 -5.06
CA THR A 113 7.32 20.69 -3.83
C THR A 113 8.63 20.69 -3.05
N VAL A 114 9.52 19.76 -3.33
CA VAL A 114 10.87 19.69 -2.77
C VAL A 114 11.90 19.84 -3.89
N LYS A 115 13.12 20.29 -3.53
CA LYS A 115 14.22 20.46 -4.49
C LYS A 115 15.45 19.71 -3.99
N PRO A 116 16.07 18.84 -4.82
CA PRO A 116 15.57 18.42 -6.14
C PRO A 116 14.25 17.66 -6.01
N TYR A 117 13.50 17.58 -7.11
CA TYR A 117 12.22 16.88 -7.09
C TYR A 117 12.39 15.40 -6.78
N VAL A 118 11.33 14.79 -6.30
CA VAL A 118 11.29 13.35 -6.00
C VAL A 118 10.15 12.69 -6.76
N TRP A 119 10.16 11.35 -6.80
CA TRP A 119 9.11 10.57 -7.41
C TRP A 119 8.20 9.98 -6.33
N ARG A 120 6.91 10.04 -6.59
CA ARG A 120 5.88 9.46 -5.75
C ARG A 120 5.17 8.38 -6.55
N GLY A 121 5.20 7.13 -6.07
CA GLY A 121 4.37 6.06 -6.56
C GLY A 121 3.12 5.99 -5.71
N LEU A 122 1.97 6.29 -6.28
CA LEU A 122 0.69 6.23 -5.58
C LEU A 122 0.01 4.93 -5.97
N ILE A 123 -0.11 4.02 -4.99
CA ILE A 123 -0.69 2.69 -5.20
C ILE A 123 -2.08 2.68 -4.59
N ASN A 124 -3.09 2.35 -5.41
CA ASN A 124 -4.44 2.11 -4.95
C ASN A 124 -4.70 0.62 -4.99
N LEU A 125 -5.06 0.05 -3.85
CA LEU A 125 -5.35 -1.36 -3.70
C LEU A 125 -6.80 -1.56 -3.29
N GLU A 126 -7.44 -2.56 -3.86
CA GLU A 126 -8.78 -2.95 -3.47
C GLU A 126 -8.81 -4.45 -3.21
N PHE A 127 -9.32 -4.82 -2.04
CA PHE A 127 -9.40 -6.22 -1.61
C PHE A 127 -10.84 -6.65 -1.41
N LEU A 128 -11.12 -7.90 -1.78
CA LEU A 128 -12.38 -8.56 -1.47
C LEU A 128 -12.14 -9.58 -0.35
N VAL A 129 -13.06 -9.63 0.57
CA VAL A 129 -13.00 -10.58 1.69
C VAL A 129 -14.19 -11.52 1.66
#